data_5a8b0272c31e2e14ddb5dda32989405c
#
_entry.id   5a8b0272c31e2e14ddb5dda32989405c
#
_cell.length_a   1.000
_cell.length_b   1.000
_cell.length_c   1.000
_cell.angle_alpha   90.00
_cell.angle_beta   90.00
_cell.angle_gamma   90.00
#
_symmetry.space_group_name_H-M   'P 1'
#
loop_
_entity.id
_entity.type
_entity.pdbx_description
1 polymer ?
#
loop_
_entity_poly.entity_id
_entity_poly.type
_entity_poly.pdbx_seq_one_letter_code
_entity_poly.pdbx_strand_id
1 'polypeptide(L)'
;MIVKNSGDEIETIEAFAHCDGPCGVYDPASARIAGEAVQSMTKKMLDLNCPDTGEGAAMAAYLNTMSRYAAIKEEEAQKCKDELLVLWTDFYKPQHLEANPNLHEIFWQATKLCSACKVEVSAVHAQELMDAIEEIHHMFWAVKGREVPWIRAS
;
A
#
# COMPACT_ATOMS: atom_id res chain seq x y z
N MET A 1 -0.43 22.67 -8.32
CA MET A 1 -1.33 22.92 -9.47
C MET A 1 -1.53 24.41 -9.58
N ILE A 2 -1.15 25.03 -10.72
CA ILE A 2 -1.28 26.49 -10.92
C ILE A 2 -2.58 26.72 -11.65
N VAL A 3 -3.52 27.43 -11.03
CA VAL A 3 -4.78 27.83 -11.65
C VAL A 3 -4.68 29.33 -11.95
N LYS A 4 -4.80 29.73 -13.22
CA LYS A 4 -4.92 31.15 -13.60
C LYS A 4 -6.36 31.60 -13.44
N ASN A 5 -6.58 32.56 -12.60
CA ASN A 5 -7.84 33.29 -12.52
C ASN A 5 -7.76 34.53 -13.40
N SER A 6 -8.90 35.01 -13.91
CA SER A 6 -9.04 36.06 -14.93
C SER A 6 -8.62 37.51 -14.51
N GLY A 7 -7.68 37.61 -13.60
CA GLY A 7 -7.18 38.87 -13.08
C GLY A 7 -5.71 38.84 -12.65
N ASP A 8 -4.85 38.14 -13.39
CA ASP A 8 -3.38 38.15 -13.23
C ASP A 8 -2.78 37.79 -11.85
N GLU A 9 -3.58 37.37 -10.86
CA GLU A 9 -3.05 36.79 -9.62
C GLU A 9 -2.98 35.27 -9.75
N ILE A 10 -1.78 34.70 -9.57
CA ILE A 10 -1.56 33.26 -9.48
C ILE A 10 -1.90 32.84 -8.05
N GLU A 11 -3.07 32.26 -7.85
CA GLU A 11 -3.43 31.62 -6.59
C GLU A 11 -2.73 30.26 -6.52
N THR A 12 -1.70 30.14 -5.69
CA THR A 12 -1.06 28.87 -5.38
C THR A 12 -1.92 28.13 -4.37
N ILE A 13 -2.53 27.01 -4.79
CA ILE A 13 -3.14 26.07 -3.87
C ILE A 13 -2.00 25.17 -3.37
N GLU A 14 -1.61 25.38 -2.12
CA GLU A 14 -0.73 24.44 -1.43
C GLU A 14 -1.54 23.17 -1.11
N ALA A 15 -1.22 22.08 -1.79
CA ALA A 15 -1.72 20.77 -1.42
C ALA A 15 -0.72 20.15 -0.43
N PHE A 16 -1.11 20.05 0.82
CA PHE A 16 -0.31 19.35 1.83
C PHE A 16 -0.50 17.86 1.63
N ALA A 17 0.60 17.17 1.34
CA ALA A 17 0.62 15.71 1.46
C ALA A 17 0.52 15.36 2.95
N HIS A 18 -0.13 14.24 3.27
CA HIS A 18 -0.43 13.79 4.63
C HIS A 18 0.78 13.80 5.59
N CYS A 19 2.01 13.77 5.08
CA CYS A 19 3.22 13.60 5.88
C CYS A 19 4.29 14.67 5.72
N ASP A 20 4.19 15.60 4.79
CA ASP A 20 5.05 16.78 4.70
C ASP A 20 4.64 17.87 5.71
N GLY A 21 3.54 17.62 6.43
CA GLY A 21 3.10 18.50 7.50
C GLY A 21 3.88 18.26 8.81
N PRO A 22 4.03 19.28 9.67
CA PRO A 22 4.77 19.18 10.93
C PRO A 22 4.04 18.38 12.03
N CYS A 23 3.07 17.52 11.67
CA CYS A 23 2.26 16.78 12.65
C CYS A 23 3.05 15.70 13.39
N GLY A 24 4.10 15.13 12.78
CA GLY A 24 4.94 14.08 13.38
C GLY A 24 4.23 12.76 13.64
N VAL A 25 3.02 12.59 13.09
CA VAL A 25 2.20 11.38 13.28
C VAL A 25 2.51 10.39 12.15
N TYR A 26 3.25 9.35 12.46
CA TYR A 26 3.57 8.25 11.57
C TYR A 26 3.17 6.93 12.21
N ASP A 27 2.61 6.02 11.42
CA ASP A 27 2.24 4.67 11.85
C ASP A 27 2.23 3.72 10.63
N PRO A 28 2.87 2.55 10.69
CA PRO A 28 2.81 1.56 9.61
C PRO A 28 1.43 0.91 9.45
N ALA A 29 0.46 1.21 10.31
CA ALA A 29 -0.89 0.65 10.25
C ALA A 29 -1.60 0.96 8.93
N SER A 30 -1.40 2.12 8.32
CA SER A 30 -1.99 2.47 7.02
C SER A 30 -1.50 1.54 5.91
N ALA A 31 -0.18 1.29 5.85
CA ALA A 31 0.41 0.35 4.90
C ALA A 31 -0.10 -1.08 5.15
N ARG A 32 -0.22 -1.51 6.43
CA ARG A 32 -0.75 -2.82 6.80
C ARG A 32 -2.19 -3.01 6.32
N ILE A 33 -3.07 -2.04 6.58
CA ILE A 33 -4.48 -2.12 6.17
C ILE A 33 -4.59 -2.26 4.65
N ALA A 34 -3.85 -1.46 3.91
CA ALA A 34 -3.82 -1.51 2.46
C ALA A 34 -3.24 -2.86 1.95
N GLY A 35 -2.16 -3.35 2.56
CA GLY A 35 -1.57 -4.66 2.25
C GLY A 35 -2.55 -5.82 2.50
N GLU A 36 -3.29 -5.81 3.62
CA GLU A 36 -4.33 -6.80 3.90
C GLU A 36 -5.45 -6.76 2.85
N ALA A 37 -5.84 -5.56 2.39
CA ALA A 37 -6.83 -5.43 1.33
C ALA A 37 -6.33 -6.02 0.01
N VAL A 38 -5.06 -5.80 -0.35
CA VAL A 38 -4.41 -6.43 -1.51
C VAL A 38 -4.46 -7.96 -1.41
N GLN A 39 -4.08 -8.51 -0.26
CA GLN A 39 -4.09 -9.96 -0.03
C GLN A 39 -5.51 -10.53 -0.11
N SER A 40 -6.49 -9.86 0.50
CA SER A 40 -7.90 -10.23 0.44
C SER A 40 -8.45 -10.23 -0.98
N MET A 41 -8.16 -9.19 -1.78
CA MET A 41 -8.62 -9.11 -3.16
C MET A 41 -7.94 -10.16 -4.04
N THR A 42 -6.65 -10.39 -3.85
CA THR A 42 -5.92 -11.46 -4.55
C THR A 42 -6.56 -12.82 -4.28
N LYS A 43 -6.85 -13.14 -3.03
CA LYS A 43 -7.54 -14.39 -2.66
C LYS A 43 -8.92 -14.49 -3.32
N LYS A 44 -9.74 -13.45 -3.25
CA LYS A 44 -11.08 -13.44 -3.86
C LYS A 44 -11.03 -13.61 -5.38
N MET A 45 -10.00 -13.07 -6.05
CA MET A 45 -9.80 -13.27 -7.50
C MET A 45 -9.45 -14.73 -7.81
N LEU A 46 -8.60 -15.37 -6.99
CA LEU A 46 -8.21 -16.77 -7.16
C LEU A 46 -9.34 -17.75 -6.86
N ASP A 47 -10.21 -17.40 -5.89
CA ASP A 47 -11.34 -18.23 -5.48
C ASP A 47 -12.58 -18.05 -6.39
N LEU A 48 -12.59 -17.06 -7.29
CA LEU A 48 -13.74 -16.77 -8.12
C LEU A 48 -13.88 -17.78 -9.27
N ASN A 49 -14.95 -18.54 -9.24
CA ASN A 49 -15.24 -19.52 -10.28
C ASN A 49 -15.63 -18.83 -11.62
N CYS A 50 -14.92 -19.21 -12.69
CA CYS A 50 -15.30 -18.80 -14.03
C CYS A 50 -16.49 -19.63 -14.50
N PRO A 51 -17.60 -19.00 -14.96
CA PRO A 51 -18.74 -19.74 -15.49
C PRO A 51 -18.42 -20.41 -16.83
N ASP A 52 -19.23 -21.39 -17.20
CA ASP A 52 -19.11 -22.06 -18.51
C ASP A 52 -19.35 -21.07 -19.68
N THR A 53 -18.65 -21.31 -20.77
CA THR A 53 -18.80 -20.52 -21.98
C THR A 53 -20.17 -20.78 -22.62
N GLY A 54 -21.00 -19.76 -22.66
CA GLY A 54 -22.37 -19.83 -23.22
C GLY A 54 -23.46 -19.21 -22.32
N GLU A 55 -23.15 -19.02 -21.03
CA GLU A 55 -24.05 -18.34 -20.08
C GLU A 55 -23.76 -16.83 -20.02
N GLY A 56 -24.27 -16.07 -20.98
CA GLY A 56 -23.93 -14.66 -21.14
C GLY A 56 -24.14 -13.79 -19.90
N ALA A 57 -25.22 -14.00 -19.16
CA ALA A 57 -25.51 -13.25 -17.92
C ALA A 57 -24.52 -13.61 -16.77
N ALA A 58 -24.21 -14.90 -16.61
CA ALA A 58 -23.24 -15.37 -15.60
C ALA A 58 -21.83 -14.87 -15.93
N MET A 59 -21.43 -14.91 -17.19
CA MET A 59 -20.15 -14.36 -17.64
C MET A 59 -20.06 -12.85 -17.41
N ALA A 60 -21.12 -12.08 -17.71
CA ALA A 60 -21.15 -10.65 -17.44
C ALA A 60 -20.99 -10.34 -15.94
N ALA A 61 -21.66 -11.10 -15.06
CA ALA A 61 -21.54 -10.97 -13.62
C ALA A 61 -20.12 -11.33 -13.13
N TYR A 62 -19.52 -12.40 -13.67
CA TYR A 62 -18.14 -12.79 -13.37
C TYR A 62 -17.15 -11.69 -13.75
N LEU A 63 -17.22 -11.19 -14.98
CA LEU A 63 -16.32 -10.15 -15.48
C LEU A 63 -16.47 -8.84 -14.68
N ASN A 64 -17.72 -8.46 -14.35
CA ASN A 64 -17.97 -7.31 -13.49
C ASN A 64 -17.35 -7.47 -12.10
N THR A 65 -17.49 -8.65 -11.48
CA THR A 65 -16.91 -8.93 -10.16
C THR A 65 -15.38 -8.95 -10.22
N MET A 66 -14.81 -9.63 -11.21
CA MET A 66 -13.36 -9.72 -11.42
C MET A 66 -12.74 -8.35 -11.64
N SER A 67 -13.36 -7.51 -12.49
CA SER A 67 -12.85 -6.16 -12.76
C SER A 67 -12.86 -5.27 -11.51
N ARG A 68 -13.89 -5.40 -10.65
CA ARG A 68 -13.95 -4.68 -9.38
C ARG A 68 -12.88 -5.14 -8.39
N TYR A 69 -12.64 -6.44 -8.29
CA TYR A 69 -11.57 -6.97 -7.44
C TYR A 69 -10.20 -6.51 -7.92
N ALA A 70 -9.97 -6.54 -9.24
CA ALA A 70 -8.73 -6.04 -9.82
C ALA A 70 -8.52 -4.55 -9.56
N ALA A 71 -9.55 -3.72 -9.72
CA ALA A 71 -9.47 -2.28 -9.48
C ALA A 71 -9.15 -1.97 -8.01
N ILE A 72 -9.81 -2.64 -7.06
CA ILE A 72 -9.54 -2.46 -5.63
C ILE A 72 -8.12 -2.93 -5.28
N LYS A 73 -7.69 -4.10 -5.80
CA LYS A 73 -6.32 -4.60 -5.60
C LYS A 73 -5.27 -3.61 -6.08
N GLU A 74 -5.47 -3.02 -7.25
CA GLU A 74 -4.60 -2.02 -7.86
C GLU A 74 -4.50 -0.75 -6.98
N GLU A 75 -5.66 -0.22 -6.57
CA GLU A 75 -5.77 0.98 -5.75
C GLU A 75 -5.11 0.78 -4.37
N GLU A 76 -5.42 -0.33 -3.70
CA GLU A 76 -4.87 -0.61 -2.37
C GLU A 76 -3.36 -0.92 -2.42
N ALA A 77 -2.86 -1.55 -3.49
CA ALA A 77 -1.43 -1.74 -3.69
C ALA A 77 -0.70 -0.40 -3.91
N GLN A 78 -1.35 0.58 -4.57
CA GLN A 78 -0.80 1.92 -4.69
C GLN A 78 -0.80 2.64 -3.35
N LYS A 79 -1.90 2.62 -2.59
CA LYS A 79 -1.96 3.21 -1.25
C LYS A 79 -0.89 2.63 -0.32
N CYS A 80 -0.76 1.29 -0.31
CA CYS A 80 0.28 0.63 0.47
C CYS A 80 1.68 1.15 0.11
N LYS A 81 1.96 1.27 -1.18
CA LYS A 81 3.24 1.79 -1.66
C LYS A 81 3.49 3.22 -1.22
N ASP A 82 2.49 4.09 -1.32
CA ASP A 82 2.59 5.50 -0.94
C ASP A 82 2.85 5.65 0.56
N GLU A 83 2.14 4.89 1.40
CA GLU A 83 2.34 4.86 2.85
C GLU A 83 3.74 4.34 3.25
N LEU A 84 4.25 3.32 2.55
CA LEU A 84 5.62 2.83 2.76
C LEU A 84 6.67 3.88 2.35
N LEU A 85 6.47 4.57 1.23
CA LEU A 85 7.37 5.63 0.77
C LEU A 85 7.45 6.77 1.77
N VAL A 86 6.33 7.19 2.32
CA VAL A 86 6.26 8.21 3.36
C VAL A 86 7.05 7.80 4.62
N LEU A 87 6.87 6.58 5.10
CA LEU A 87 7.66 6.08 6.23
C LEU A 87 9.15 6.08 5.91
N TRP A 88 9.52 5.62 4.73
CA TRP A 88 10.92 5.51 4.30
C TRP A 88 11.61 6.85 4.17
N THR A 89 10.95 7.84 3.55
CA THR A 89 11.58 9.11 3.17
C THR A 89 11.44 10.19 4.24
N ASP A 90 10.35 10.18 5.02
CA ASP A 90 10.03 11.28 5.91
C ASP A 90 10.24 10.93 7.38
N PHE A 91 9.91 9.71 7.80
CA PHE A 91 10.10 9.27 9.19
C PHE A 91 11.53 8.83 9.47
N TYR A 92 12.07 7.91 8.64
CA TYR A 92 13.40 7.37 8.89
C TYR A 92 14.51 8.39 8.58
N LYS A 93 15.56 8.36 9.40
CA LYS A 93 16.69 9.29 9.33
C LYS A 93 18.01 8.53 9.42
N PRO A 94 19.16 9.13 9.01
CA PRO A 94 20.44 8.43 8.97
C PRO A 94 20.84 7.72 10.28
N GLN A 95 20.50 8.29 11.44
CA GLN A 95 20.81 7.65 12.73
C GLN A 95 20.10 6.32 12.96
N HIS A 96 18.99 6.05 12.27
CA HIS A 96 18.25 4.78 12.39
C HIS A 96 18.95 3.63 11.65
N LEU A 97 19.89 3.95 10.75
CA LEU A 97 20.65 2.93 10.00
C LEU A 97 21.64 2.17 10.89
N GLU A 98 22.09 2.74 12.03
CA GLU A 98 22.98 2.03 12.95
C GLU A 98 22.29 0.78 13.52
N ALA A 99 21.02 0.90 13.89
CA ALA A 99 20.23 -0.22 14.40
C ALA A 99 19.60 -1.08 13.30
N ASN A 100 19.38 -0.51 12.11
CA ASN A 100 18.70 -1.16 10.98
C ASN A 100 19.51 -0.98 9.68
N PRO A 101 20.66 -1.66 9.52
CA PRO A 101 21.54 -1.47 8.36
C PRO A 101 20.88 -1.84 7.02
N ASN A 102 19.91 -2.73 7.04
CA ASN A 102 19.16 -3.19 5.86
C ASN A 102 17.88 -2.36 5.58
N LEU A 103 17.67 -1.25 6.28
CA LEU A 103 16.46 -0.44 6.19
C LEU A 103 16.09 -0.09 4.74
N HIS A 104 17.02 0.39 3.97
CA HIS A 104 16.77 0.78 2.58
C HIS A 104 16.39 -0.40 1.70
N GLU A 105 17.01 -1.56 1.91
CA GLU A 105 16.69 -2.79 1.18
C GLU A 105 15.29 -3.28 1.51
N ILE A 106 14.91 -3.31 2.79
CA ILE A 106 13.58 -3.72 3.26
C ILE A 106 12.49 -2.87 2.61
N PHE A 107 12.62 -1.54 2.64
CA PHE A 107 11.64 -0.64 2.02
C PHE A 107 11.61 -0.76 0.50
N TRP A 108 12.76 -0.89 -0.13
CA TRP A 108 12.84 -1.09 -1.57
C TRP A 108 12.12 -2.36 -1.99
N GLN A 109 12.38 -3.49 -1.32
CA GLN A 109 11.71 -4.77 -1.57
C GLN A 109 10.19 -4.68 -1.35
N ALA A 110 9.75 -4.09 -0.23
CA ALA A 110 8.33 -3.91 0.07
C ALA A 110 7.62 -3.09 -1.03
N THR A 111 8.22 -2.00 -1.50
CA THR A 111 7.65 -1.19 -2.57
C THR A 111 7.67 -1.88 -3.94
N LYS A 112 8.64 -2.77 -4.20
CA LYS A 112 8.65 -3.64 -5.39
C LYS A 112 7.55 -4.68 -5.32
N LEU A 113 7.28 -5.25 -4.14
CA LEU A 113 6.18 -6.20 -3.92
C LEU A 113 4.81 -5.54 -4.13
N CYS A 114 4.62 -4.27 -3.71
CA CYS A 114 3.42 -3.51 -4.08
C CYS A 114 3.23 -3.46 -5.60
N SER A 115 4.30 -3.22 -6.36
CA SER A 115 4.24 -3.19 -7.83
C SER A 115 3.95 -4.58 -8.42
N ALA A 116 4.54 -5.64 -7.90
CA ALA A 116 4.27 -7.01 -8.33
C ALA A 116 2.80 -7.39 -8.07
N CYS A 117 2.25 -7.03 -6.91
CA CYS A 117 0.84 -7.25 -6.58
C CYS A 117 -0.13 -6.50 -7.51
N LYS A 118 0.29 -5.39 -8.15
CA LYS A 118 -0.53 -4.75 -9.19
C LYS A 118 -0.58 -5.59 -10.46
N VAL A 119 0.58 -5.99 -10.95
CA VAL A 119 0.73 -6.65 -12.25
C VAL A 119 0.22 -8.09 -12.22
N GLU A 120 0.29 -8.78 -11.09
CA GLU A 120 0.03 -10.19 -10.98
C GLU A 120 -1.11 -10.51 -10.00
N VAL A 121 -1.73 -11.67 -10.17
CA VAL A 121 -2.66 -12.27 -9.21
C VAL A 121 -1.93 -13.41 -8.52
N SER A 122 -1.06 -13.07 -7.58
CA SER A 122 -0.16 -13.99 -6.90
C SER A 122 -0.39 -13.98 -5.39
N ALA A 123 -0.84 -15.11 -4.84
CA ALA A 123 -0.96 -15.29 -3.39
C ALA A 123 0.42 -15.24 -2.69
N VAL A 124 1.48 -15.65 -3.39
CA VAL A 124 2.86 -15.62 -2.88
C VAL A 124 3.31 -14.17 -2.69
N HIS A 125 3.22 -13.34 -3.75
CA HIS A 125 3.62 -11.93 -3.65
C HIS A 125 2.77 -11.15 -2.63
N ALA A 126 1.47 -11.48 -2.53
CA ALA A 126 0.62 -10.84 -1.53
C ALA A 126 1.01 -11.22 -0.09
N GLN A 127 1.48 -12.46 0.14
CA GLN A 127 2.00 -12.87 1.44
C GLN A 127 3.35 -12.23 1.73
N GLU A 128 4.29 -12.27 0.78
CA GLU A 128 5.60 -11.62 0.91
C GLU A 128 5.47 -10.12 1.19
N LEU A 129 4.48 -9.43 0.60
CA LEU A 129 4.18 -8.04 0.91
C LEU A 129 3.77 -7.87 2.39
N MET A 130 2.91 -8.76 2.90
CA MET A 130 2.49 -8.71 4.31
C MET A 130 3.66 -8.98 5.25
N ASP A 131 4.54 -9.92 4.91
CA ASP A 131 5.73 -10.25 5.71
C ASP A 131 6.70 -9.06 5.76
N ALA A 132 6.91 -8.38 4.62
CA ALA A 132 7.73 -7.18 4.56
C ALA A 132 7.14 -6.00 5.38
N ILE A 133 5.82 -5.83 5.37
CA ILE A 133 5.15 -4.80 6.18
C ILE A 133 5.25 -5.13 7.68
N GLU A 134 5.16 -6.41 8.06
CA GLU A 134 5.36 -6.85 9.43
C GLU A 134 6.77 -6.53 9.93
N GLU A 135 7.79 -6.79 9.11
CA GLU A 135 9.18 -6.42 9.42
C GLU A 135 9.34 -4.91 9.61
N ILE A 136 8.73 -4.11 8.72
CA ILE A 136 8.72 -2.64 8.83
C ILE A 136 7.97 -2.19 10.11
N HIS A 137 6.87 -2.83 10.48
CA HIS A 137 6.14 -2.56 11.71
C HIS A 137 7.04 -2.75 12.93
N HIS A 138 7.71 -3.88 13.04
CA HIS A 138 8.59 -4.14 14.19
C HIS A 138 9.77 -3.17 14.23
N MET A 139 10.39 -2.89 13.09
CA MET A 139 11.48 -1.91 12.97
C MET A 139 11.02 -0.50 13.38
N PHE A 140 9.84 -0.07 12.94
CA PHE A 140 9.26 1.24 13.27
C PHE A 140 9.04 1.41 14.78
N TRP A 141 8.38 0.44 15.41
CA TRP A 141 8.07 0.53 16.83
C TRP A 141 9.30 0.38 17.71
N ALA A 142 10.30 -0.38 17.29
CA ALA A 142 11.61 -0.42 17.95
C ALA A 142 12.29 0.94 17.94
N VAL A 143 12.29 1.67 16.83
CA VAL A 143 12.81 3.05 16.72
C VAL A 143 12.05 4.01 17.65
N LYS A 144 10.73 3.81 17.81
CA LYS A 144 9.90 4.58 18.77
C LYS A 144 10.10 4.16 20.22
N GLY A 145 10.92 3.14 20.51
CA GLY A 145 11.12 2.60 21.87
C GLY A 145 9.86 1.95 22.46
N ARG A 146 9.00 1.40 21.61
CA ARG A 146 7.73 0.76 22.00
C ARG A 146 7.65 -0.63 21.41
N GLU A 147 7.06 -1.54 22.18
CA GLU A 147 6.65 -2.85 21.68
C GLU A 147 5.14 -2.81 21.37
N VAL A 148 4.80 -2.95 20.09
CA VAL A 148 3.43 -2.94 19.62
C VAL A 148 3.15 -4.25 18.90
N PRO A 149 2.15 -5.03 19.32
CA PRO A 149 1.83 -6.30 18.68
C PRO A 149 1.45 -6.12 17.20
N TRP A 150 1.88 -7.07 16.38
CA TRP A 150 1.38 -7.19 15.02
C TRP A 150 -0.03 -7.79 15.06
N ILE A 151 -1.03 -7.02 14.68
CA ILE A 151 -2.43 -7.43 14.68
C ILE A 151 -2.98 -7.22 13.28
N ARG A 152 -3.56 -8.27 12.72
CA ARG A 152 -4.24 -8.26 11.43
C ARG A 152 -5.75 -8.21 11.62
N ALA A 153 -6.44 -7.60 10.65
CA ALA A 153 -7.91 -7.54 10.64
C ALA A 153 -8.54 -8.79 10.02
N SER A 154 -7.75 -9.58 9.26
CA SER A 154 -8.21 -10.77 8.52
C SER A 154 -7.35 -12.00 8.82
#